data_dd6c321e33813ccaf0ae0b36a8181a10
#
_entry.id   dd6c321e33813ccaf0ae0b36a8181a10
#
_cell.length_a   1.000
_cell.length_b   1.000
_cell.length_c   1.000
_cell.angle_alpha   90.00
_cell.angle_beta   90.00
_cell.angle_gamma   90.00
#
_symmetry.space_group_name_H-M   'P 1'
#
loop_
_entity.id
_entity.type
_entity.pdbx_description
1 polymer ?
#
loop_
_entity_poly.entity_id
_entity_poly.type
_entity_poly.pdbx_seq_one_letter_code
_entity_poly.pdbx_strand_id
1 'polypeptide(L)'
;MKRIYLFITLLLIVWQSNAQTQTTCASELNLSLIQQVNPARYQRIMALEQHTQNYINSVNNGNNSVRLITPNATIIIPVVVHVLHRGEAVGVGRNINNAQIQSQIDVLNEDFRRLNADRFNTPVAFQPVAGDPNFEFRLACIDPNGNPTNGITRTFAGLNQFNPLGNFNTDGSINEQAARIKFTNLGGIDAWPTERYLNIWVCDMAGQGKRI
;
A
#
# COMPACT_ATOMS: atom_id res chain seq x y z
N MET A 1 63.19 13.44 -6.98
CA MET A 1 61.93 13.93 -7.60
C MET A 1 60.96 12.80 -7.91
N LYS A 2 61.30 11.68 -8.56
CA LYS A 2 60.35 10.57 -8.88
C LYS A 2 59.63 9.96 -7.65
N ARG A 3 60.30 9.87 -6.50
CA ARG A 3 59.70 9.32 -5.25
C ARG A 3 58.66 10.24 -4.61
N ILE A 4 58.75 11.55 -4.80
CA ILE A 4 57.80 12.54 -4.25
C ILE A 4 56.50 12.51 -5.07
N TYR A 5 56.57 12.33 -6.39
CA TYR A 5 55.36 12.19 -7.24
C TYR A 5 54.58 10.92 -6.89
N LEU A 6 55.26 9.83 -6.54
CA LEU A 6 54.60 8.57 -6.17
C LEU A 6 53.80 8.73 -4.86
N PHE A 7 54.32 9.49 -3.87
CA PHE A 7 53.62 9.79 -2.62
C PHE A 7 52.44 10.71 -2.84
N ILE A 8 52.52 11.70 -3.70
CA ILE A 8 51.44 12.63 -4.05
C ILE A 8 50.31 11.91 -4.77
N THR A 9 50.62 11.01 -5.72
CA THR A 9 49.59 10.20 -6.41
C THR A 9 48.90 9.21 -5.48
N LEU A 10 49.64 8.62 -4.52
CA LEU A 10 49.04 7.73 -3.52
C LEU A 10 48.09 8.49 -2.55
N LEU A 11 48.43 9.73 -2.17
CA LEU A 11 47.61 10.58 -1.34
C LEU A 11 46.30 11.01 -2.02
N LEU A 12 46.35 11.25 -3.34
CA LEU A 12 45.20 11.63 -4.16
C LEU A 12 44.19 10.47 -4.33
N ILE A 13 44.69 9.22 -4.35
CA ILE A 13 43.82 8.02 -4.49
C ILE A 13 43.04 7.78 -3.19
N VAL A 14 43.61 8.07 -2.03
CA VAL A 14 42.94 7.92 -0.72
C VAL A 14 41.82 8.94 -0.52
N TRP A 15 41.84 10.08 -1.19
CA TRP A 15 40.79 11.10 -1.10
C TRP A 15 39.53 10.79 -1.93
N GLN A 16 39.60 9.85 -2.85
CA GLN A 16 38.46 9.48 -3.71
C GLN A 16 37.53 8.41 -3.09
N SER A 17 37.88 7.81 -1.96
CA SER A 17 37.15 6.69 -1.38
C SER A 17 35.97 7.08 -0.46
N ASN A 18 35.66 8.37 -0.30
CA ASN A 18 34.56 8.82 0.56
C ASN A 18 33.31 9.35 -0.17
N ALA A 19 33.15 9.04 -1.45
CA ALA A 19 32.02 9.53 -2.26
C ALA A 19 30.85 8.54 -2.37
N GLN A 20 30.68 7.62 -1.42
CA GLN A 20 29.41 6.92 -1.27
C GLN A 20 28.57 7.69 -0.22
N THR A 21 27.79 8.64 -0.71
CA THR A 21 26.62 9.10 0.04
C THR A 21 25.75 7.88 0.29
N GLN A 22 25.67 7.43 1.53
CA GLN A 22 24.64 6.47 1.92
C GLN A 22 23.29 7.10 1.57
N THR A 23 22.68 6.63 0.49
CA THR A 23 21.29 6.95 0.22
C THR A 23 20.48 6.23 1.27
N THR A 24 20.06 6.98 2.30
CA THR A 24 19.16 6.47 3.33
C THR A 24 17.89 6.00 2.64
N CYS A 25 17.46 4.77 2.90
CA CYS A 25 16.23 4.25 2.34
C CYS A 25 15.06 5.17 2.76
N ALA A 26 14.24 5.60 1.81
CA ALA A 26 13.10 6.46 2.11
C ALA A 26 12.15 5.84 3.15
N SER A 27 12.12 4.52 3.27
CA SER A 27 11.35 3.79 4.27
C SER A 27 11.84 4.06 5.70
N GLU A 28 13.15 4.15 5.91
CA GLU A 28 13.73 4.43 7.24
C GLU A 28 13.44 5.87 7.67
N LEU A 29 13.59 6.83 6.73
CA LEU A 29 13.23 8.22 6.97
C LEU A 29 11.74 8.36 7.30
N ASN A 30 10.87 7.69 6.56
CA ASN A 30 9.45 7.69 6.82
C ASN A 30 9.09 7.07 8.17
N LEU A 31 9.76 5.97 8.55
CA LEU A 31 9.52 5.31 9.83
C LEU A 31 9.94 6.20 11.01
N SER A 32 11.10 6.86 10.93
CA SER A 32 11.56 7.81 11.94
C SER A 32 10.62 9.02 12.06
N LEU A 33 10.09 9.50 10.95
CA LEU A 33 9.09 10.57 10.94
C LEU A 33 7.78 10.11 11.61
N ILE A 34 7.27 8.92 11.28
CA ILE A 34 6.07 8.34 11.90
C ILE A 34 6.26 8.22 13.41
N GLN A 35 7.45 7.82 13.87
CA GLN A 35 7.74 7.71 15.29
C GLN A 35 7.57 9.04 16.03
N GLN A 36 7.97 10.15 15.42
CA GLN A 36 7.88 11.48 16.01
C GLN A 36 6.46 12.05 15.99
N VAL A 37 5.75 11.87 14.87
CA VAL A 37 4.47 12.58 14.63
C VAL A 37 3.24 11.74 14.96
N ASN A 38 3.36 10.42 14.94
CA ASN A 38 2.28 9.49 15.28
C ASN A 38 2.81 8.25 16.01
N PRO A 39 3.20 8.40 17.30
CA PRO A 39 3.74 7.30 18.09
C PRO A 39 2.84 6.07 18.14
N ALA A 40 1.52 6.26 18.16
CA ALA A 40 0.56 5.16 18.18
C ALA A 40 0.60 4.32 16.88
N ARG A 41 0.79 4.98 15.74
CA ARG A 41 0.99 4.29 14.45
C ARG A 41 2.33 3.55 14.42
N TYR A 42 3.38 4.20 14.92
CA TYR A 42 4.71 3.57 15.03
C TYR A 42 4.65 2.29 15.86
N GLN A 43 3.99 2.33 17.04
CA GLN A 43 3.84 1.15 17.89
C GLN A 43 3.09 0.01 17.20
N ARG A 44 2.06 0.30 16.40
CA ARG A 44 1.36 -0.73 15.61
C ARG A 44 2.26 -1.36 14.55
N ILE A 45 3.10 -0.57 13.90
CA ILE A 45 4.08 -1.07 12.91
C ILE A 45 5.08 -2.00 13.62
N MET A 46 5.62 -1.58 14.76
CA MET A 46 6.58 -2.37 15.54
C MET A 46 5.94 -3.66 16.09
N ALA A 47 4.70 -3.61 16.53
CA ALA A 47 3.97 -4.80 17.00
C ALA A 47 3.75 -5.82 15.86
N LEU A 48 3.44 -5.34 14.64
CA LEU A 48 3.32 -6.20 13.46
C LEU A 48 4.67 -6.84 13.10
N GLU A 49 5.74 -6.06 13.11
CA GLU A 49 7.10 -6.58 12.87
C GLU A 49 7.48 -7.63 13.91
N GLN A 50 7.25 -7.37 15.20
CA GLN A 50 7.50 -8.32 16.26
C GLN A 50 6.69 -9.61 16.09
N HIS A 51 5.42 -9.50 15.71
CA HIS A 51 4.57 -10.66 15.41
C HIS A 51 5.16 -11.48 14.26
N THR A 52 5.61 -10.82 13.20
CA THR A 52 6.24 -11.46 12.03
C THR A 52 7.52 -12.21 12.43
N GLN A 53 8.39 -11.58 13.23
CA GLN A 53 9.63 -12.19 13.72
C GLN A 53 9.35 -13.39 14.62
N ASN A 54 8.36 -13.29 15.51
CA ASN A 54 7.94 -14.40 16.36
C ASN A 54 7.42 -15.59 15.53
N TYR A 55 6.65 -15.30 14.46
CA TYR A 55 6.20 -16.33 13.53
C TYR A 55 7.37 -17.02 12.83
N ILE A 56 8.29 -16.25 12.24
CA ILE A 56 9.48 -16.78 11.58
C ILE A 56 10.29 -17.67 12.53
N ASN A 57 10.53 -17.21 13.75
CA ASN A 57 11.26 -17.94 14.77
C ASN A 57 10.52 -19.25 15.15
N SER A 58 9.19 -19.23 15.25
CA SER A 58 8.40 -20.43 15.58
C SER A 58 8.49 -21.50 14.47
N VAL A 59 8.48 -21.05 13.21
CA VAL A 59 8.64 -21.94 12.04
C VAL A 59 10.05 -22.53 12.01
N ASN A 60 11.09 -21.72 12.20
CA ASN A 60 12.49 -22.13 12.17
C ASN A 60 12.84 -23.09 13.32
N ASN A 61 12.21 -22.95 14.49
CA ASN A 61 12.42 -23.80 15.65
C ASN A 61 11.59 -25.10 15.65
N GLY A 62 10.88 -25.39 14.55
CA GLY A 62 10.10 -26.63 14.40
C GLY A 62 8.86 -26.69 15.31
N ASN A 63 8.48 -25.60 15.97
CA ASN A 63 7.25 -25.48 16.74
C ASN A 63 6.06 -25.33 15.77
N ASN A 64 5.63 -26.45 15.19
CA ASN A 64 4.48 -26.53 14.27
C ASN A 64 3.12 -26.28 14.95
N SER A 65 3.08 -25.65 16.12
CA SER A 65 1.85 -25.18 16.77
C SER A 65 1.25 -23.94 16.10
N VAL A 66 1.94 -23.39 15.11
CA VAL A 66 1.36 -22.39 14.23
C VAL A 66 0.22 -23.08 13.49
N ARG A 67 -1.00 -22.62 13.74
CA ARG A 67 -2.20 -23.03 13.03
C ARG A 67 -1.86 -23.00 11.53
N LEU A 68 -1.53 -24.18 10.99
CA LEU A 68 -1.30 -24.32 9.56
C LEU A 68 -2.57 -23.82 8.88
N ILE A 69 -2.49 -22.67 8.26
CA ILE A 69 -3.41 -22.38 7.16
C ILE A 69 -3.26 -23.60 6.29
N THR A 70 -4.33 -24.35 6.14
CA THR A 70 -4.31 -25.58 5.34
C THR A 70 -3.55 -25.26 4.06
N PRO A 71 -2.47 -25.97 3.71
CA PRO A 71 -1.79 -25.69 2.46
C PRO A 71 -2.83 -25.66 1.36
N ASN A 72 -2.92 -24.55 0.62
CA ASN A 72 -3.93 -24.26 -0.42
C ASN A 72 -5.31 -23.74 0.07
N ALA A 73 -5.51 -23.38 1.35
CA ALA A 73 -6.73 -22.66 1.71
C ALA A 73 -6.74 -21.28 1.07
N THR A 74 -7.79 -20.97 0.31
CA THR A 74 -7.98 -19.62 -0.24
C THR A 74 -8.35 -18.65 0.87
N ILE A 75 -7.58 -17.57 1.00
CA ILE A 75 -7.86 -16.48 1.95
C ILE A 75 -8.71 -15.44 1.25
N ILE A 76 -9.99 -15.36 1.62
CA ILE A 76 -10.92 -14.39 1.04
C ILE A 76 -10.73 -13.06 1.75
N ILE A 77 -10.49 -12.00 0.96
CA ILE A 77 -10.36 -10.61 1.42
C ILE A 77 -11.62 -9.85 0.97
N PRO A 78 -12.55 -9.53 1.89
CA PRO A 78 -13.70 -8.71 1.55
C PRO A 78 -13.28 -7.28 1.22
N VAL A 79 -13.71 -6.78 0.07
CA VAL A 79 -13.37 -5.45 -0.45
C VAL A 79 -14.60 -4.57 -0.43
N VAL A 80 -14.46 -3.33 0.04
CA VAL A 80 -15.43 -2.26 -0.18
C VAL A 80 -14.80 -1.16 -1.04
N VAL A 81 -15.55 -0.74 -2.08
CA VAL A 81 -15.12 0.33 -2.98
C VAL A 81 -15.97 1.57 -2.73
N HIS A 82 -15.34 2.63 -2.26
CA HIS A 82 -15.93 3.92 -1.96
C HIS A 82 -15.76 4.84 -3.18
N VAL A 83 -16.82 5.04 -3.95
CA VAL A 83 -16.82 5.92 -5.12
C VAL A 83 -17.29 7.31 -4.70
N LEU A 84 -16.41 8.31 -4.83
CA LEU A 84 -16.73 9.71 -4.58
C LEU A 84 -16.99 10.43 -5.90
N HIS A 85 -18.22 10.97 -6.06
CA HIS A 85 -18.67 11.62 -7.27
C HIS A 85 -19.26 13.01 -6.99
N ARG A 86 -19.56 13.79 -8.02
CA ARG A 86 -20.13 15.15 -7.91
C ARG A 86 -21.58 15.25 -8.42
N GLY A 87 -22.31 14.16 -8.38
CA GLY A 87 -23.68 14.10 -8.88
C GLY A 87 -23.80 13.50 -10.29
N GLU A 88 -22.69 13.06 -10.90
CA GLU A 88 -22.72 12.36 -12.17
C GLU A 88 -23.54 11.05 -12.04
N ALA A 89 -24.26 10.72 -13.10
CA ALA A 89 -24.93 9.42 -13.18
C ALA A 89 -23.92 8.26 -13.15
N VAL A 90 -24.33 7.11 -12.67
CA VAL A 90 -23.48 5.90 -12.63
C VAL A 90 -23.00 5.56 -14.05
N GLY A 91 -21.71 5.36 -14.19
CA GLY A 91 -21.04 5.11 -15.48
C GLY A 91 -20.57 6.39 -16.19
N VAL A 92 -20.76 7.57 -15.59
CA VAL A 92 -20.35 8.85 -16.16
C VAL A 92 -19.26 9.48 -15.30
N GLY A 93 -18.14 9.88 -15.92
CA GLY A 93 -17.07 10.62 -15.28
C GLY A 93 -16.50 9.93 -14.04
N ARG A 94 -16.59 10.57 -12.87
CA ARG A 94 -16.06 10.06 -11.60
C ARG A 94 -16.90 8.93 -11.00
N ASN A 95 -18.18 8.87 -11.36
CA ASN A 95 -19.10 7.86 -10.86
C ASN A 95 -19.01 6.59 -11.72
N ILE A 96 -17.84 5.94 -11.69
CA ILE A 96 -17.53 4.75 -12.50
C ILE A 96 -18.57 3.65 -12.29
N ASN A 97 -18.85 2.85 -13.31
CA ASN A 97 -19.85 1.79 -13.24
C ASN A 97 -19.36 0.55 -12.48
N ASN A 98 -20.29 -0.32 -12.10
CA ASN A 98 -19.96 -1.53 -11.33
C ASN A 98 -19.09 -2.51 -12.13
N ALA A 99 -19.27 -2.59 -13.46
CA ALA A 99 -18.46 -3.47 -14.29
C ALA A 99 -16.98 -3.06 -14.30
N GLN A 100 -16.70 -1.76 -14.31
CA GLN A 100 -15.33 -1.24 -14.20
C GLN A 100 -14.72 -1.54 -12.84
N ILE A 101 -15.51 -1.45 -11.76
CA ILE A 101 -15.06 -1.84 -10.42
C ILE A 101 -14.75 -3.34 -10.38
N GLN A 102 -15.66 -4.17 -10.92
CA GLN A 102 -15.47 -5.61 -10.96
C GLN A 102 -14.22 -6.00 -11.76
N SER A 103 -13.98 -5.38 -12.91
CA SER A 103 -12.77 -5.66 -13.70
C SER A 103 -11.45 -5.39 -12.93
N GLN A 104 -11.44 -4.41 -12.02
CA GLN A 104 -10.28 -4.19 -11.15
C GLN A 104 -10.12 -5.26 -10.08
N ILE A 105 -11.23 -5.79 -9.53
CA ILE A 105 -11.19 -6.94 -8.62
C ILE A 105 -10.66 -8.18 -9.34
N ASP A 106 -11.08 -8.39 -10.59
CA ASP A 106 -10.63 -9.51 -11.41
C ASP A 106 -9.11 -9.42 -11.68
N VAL A 107 -8.59 -8.23 -12.03
CA VAL A 107 -7.16 -7.99 -12.23
C VAL A 107 -6.37 -8.24 -10.92
N LEU A 108 -6.88 -7.75 -9.77
CA LEU A 108 -6.23 -8.04 -8.48
C LEU A 108 -6.13 -9.55 -8.23
N ASN A 109 -7.17 -10.31 -8.56
CA ASN A 109 -7.17 -11.77 -8.41
C ASN A 109 -6.18 -12.44 -9.36
N GLU A 110 -6.07 -11.96 -10.61
CA GLU A 110 -5.05 -12.46 -11.55
C GLU A 110 -3.63 -12.21 -11.03
N ASP A 111 -3.35 -10.99 -10.60
CA ASP A 111 -2.01 -10.58 -10.19
C ASP A 111 -1.55 -11.29 -8.91
N PHE A 112 -2.40 -11.31 -7.88
CA PHE A 112 -2.06 -11.94 -6.60
C PHE A 112 -1.98 -13.47 -6.67
N ARG A 113 -2.60 -14.08 -7.68
CA ARG A 113 -2.50 -15.52 -7.97
C ARG A 113 -1.45 -15.83 -9.05
N ARG A 114 -0.72 -14.82 -9.51
CA ARG A 114 0.24 -14.95 -10.62
C ARG A 114 -0.34 -15.64 -11.86
N LEU A 115 -1.59 -15.32 -12.17
CA LEU A 115 -2.29 -15.80 -13.39
C LEU A 115 -2.15 -14.83 -14.57
N ASN A 116 -1.66 -13.62 -14.32
CA ASN A 116 -1.39 -12.57 -15.30
C ASN A 116 -0.48 -13.07 -16.43
N ALA A 117 -0.69 -12.57 -17.63
CA ALA A 117 0.00 -13.02 -18.84
C ALA A 117 1.53 -12.78 -18.78
N ASP A 118 1.96 -11.76 -18.07
CA ASP A 118 3.37 -11.35 -17.94
C ASP A 118 4.10 -11.99 -16.74
N ARG A 119 3.49 -12.92 -16.00
CA ARG A 119 4.11 -13.64 -14.88
C ARG A 119 5.46 -14.29 -15.23
N PHE A 120 5.66 -14.60 -16.50
CA PHE A 120 6.90 -15.20 -16.99
C PHE A 120 8.05 -14.18 -17.14
N ASN A 121 7.76 -12.86 -17.09
CA ASN A 121 8.76 -11.81 -17.10
C ASN A 121 9.51 -11.68 -15.76
N THR A 122 9.14 -12.45 -14.75
CA THR A 122 9.87 -12.49 -13.48
C THR A 122 11.33 -12.85 -13.73
N PRO A 123 12.30 -12.00 -13.34
CA PRO A 123 13.73 -12.29 -13.52
C PRO A 123 14.11 -13.64 -12.91
N VAL A 124 14.99 -14.38 -13.58
CA VAL A 124 15.36 -15.76 -13.19
C VAL A 124 15.78 -15.87 -11.72
N ALA A 125 16.50 -14.87 -11.20
CA ALA A 125 16.93 -14.84 -9.81
C ALA A 125 15.77 -14.84 -8.80
N PHE A 126 14.59 -14.34 -9.18
CA PHE A 126 13.42 -14.25 -8.31
C PHE A 126 12.36 -15.33 -8.56
N GLN A 127 12.50 -16.11 -9.63
CA GLN A 127 11.53 -17.18 -9.94
C GLN A 127 11.38 -18.21 -8.81
N PRO A 128 12.47 -18.67 -8.12
CA PRO A 128 12.35 -19.64 -7.05
C PRO A 128 11.61 -19.14 -5.80
N VAL A 129 11.54 -17.82 -5.62
CA VAL A 129 10.91 -17.18 -4.45
C VAL A 129 9.59 -16.46 -4.80
N ALA A 130 9.17 -16.56 -6.06
CA ALA A 130 7.92 -15.96 -6.51
C ALA A 130 6.74 -16.76 -5.96
N GLY A 131 6.03 -16.15 -4.99
CA GLY A 131 4.93 -16.79 -4.29
C GLY A 131 3.55 -16.58 -4.91
N ASP A 132 2.64 -17.50 -4.64
CA ASP A 132 1.19 -17.34 -4.77
C ASP A 132 0.60 -17.41 -3.35
N PRO A 133 0.16 -16.26 -2.77
CA PRO A 133 -0.36 -16.24 -1.41
C PRO A 133 -1.76 -16.84 -1.30
N ASN A 134 -2.36 -17.29 -2.38
CA ASN A 134 -3.71 -17.83 -2.49
C ASN A 134 -4.79 -16.87 -1.94
N PHE A 135 -4.62 -15.56 -2.21
CA PHE A 135 -5.62 -14.54 -1.89
C PHE A 135 -6.70 -14.48 -2.94
N GLU A 136 -7.93 -14.24 -2.50
CA GLU A 136 -9.07 -13.95 -3.35
C GLU A 136 -9.78 -12.69 -2.85
N PHE A 137 -9.77 -11.64 -3.66
CA PHE A 137 -10.50 -10.40 -3.40
C PHE A 137 -11.94 -10.55 -3.87
N ARG A 138 -12.90 -10.27 -2.99
CA ARG A 138 -14.32 -10.28 -3.31
C ARG A 138 -14.98 -9.00 -2.82
N LEU A 139 -15.86 -8.42 -3.63
CA LEU A 139 -16.71 -7.34 -3.14
C LEU A 139 -17.53 -7.84 -1.93
N ALA A 140 -17.57 -7.02 -0.87
CA ALA A 140 -18.27 -7.35 0.36
C ALA A 140 -19.76 -7.56 0.08
N CYS A 141 -20.33 -8.64 0.60
CA CYS A 141 -21.76 -8.93 0.49
C CYS A 141 -22.55 -8.56 1.74
N ILE A 142 -21.86 -8.19 2.85
CA ILE A 142 -22.44 -7.74 4.11
C ILE A 142 -21.73 -6.47 4.54
N ASP A 143 -22.48 -5.46 4.95
CA ASP A 143 -21.95 -4.20 5.47
C ASP A 143 -21.51 -4.31 6.95
N PRO A 144 -20.90 -3.27 7.56
CA PRO A 144 -20.49 -3.29 8.96
C PRO A 144 -21.64 -3.52 9.96
N ASN A 145 -22.88 -3.22 9.58
CA ASN A 145 -24.07 -3.34 10.40
C ASN A 145 -24.78 -4.71 10.22
N GLY A 146 -24.24 -5.57 9.33
CA GLY A 146 -24.82 -6.88 9.06
C GLY A 146 -25.87 -6.91 7.94
N ASN A 147 -26.06 -5.81 7.21
CA ASN A 147 -27.03 -5.75 6.12
C ASN A 147 -26.39 -6.22 4.80
N PRO A 148 -27.22 -6.78 3.88
CA PRO A 148 -26.76 -7.11 2.54
C PRO A 148 -26.25 -5.88 1.78
N THR A 149 -25.15 -6.04 1.03
CA THR A 149 -24.54 -4.98 0.21
C THR A 149 -23.91 -5.59 -1.05
N ASN A 150 -23.62 -4.74 -2.03
CA ASN A 150 -22.79 -5.11 -3.18
C ASN A 150 -21.31 -4.70 -3.04
N GLY A 151 -20.89 -4.24 -1.85
CA GLY A 151 -19.53 -3.81 -1.59
C GLY A 151 -19.12 -2.50 -2.26
N ILE A 152 -20.08 -1.72 -2.78
CA ILE A 152 -19.82 -0.45 -3.45
C ILE A 152 -20.64 0.64 -2.77
N THR A 153 -19.98 1.64 -2.22
CA THR A 153 -20.63 2.84 -1.71
C THR A 153 -20.45 3.98 -2.70
N ARG A 154 -21.46 4.86 -2.81
CA ARG A 154 -21.40 6.04 -3.68
C ARG A 154 -21.74 7.26 -2.87
N THR A 155 -20.79 8.20 -2.78
CA THR A 155 -20.91 9.38 -1.93
C THR A 155 -20.74 10.64 -2.77
N PHE A 156 -21.69 11.56 -2.65
CA PHE A 156 -21.53 12.91 -3.20
C PHE A 156 -20.43 13.64 -2.43
N ALA A 157 -19.34 13.94 -3.12
CA ALA A 157 -18.27 14.77 -2.59
C ALA A 157 -18.35 16.15 -3.25
N GLY A 158 -18.60 17.20 -2.46
CA GLY A 158 -18.70 18.58 -2.95
C GLY A 158 -17.39 19.16 -3.51
N LEU A 159 -16.35 18.36 -3.63
CA LEU A 159 -15.01 18.75 -4.06
C LEU A 159 -14.74 18.39 -5.52
N ASN A 160 -14.02 19.31 -6.18
CA ASN A 160 -13.63 19.09 -7.57
C ASN A 160 -12.58 18.00 -7.72
N GLN A 161 -11.62 17.95 -6.81
CA GLN A 161 -10.49 17.05 -6.86
C GLN A 161 -9.92 16.82 -5.46
N PHE A 162 -9.31 15.67 -5.26
CA PHE A 162 -8.56 15.35 -4.06
C PHE A 162 -7.07 15.38 -4.35
N ASN A 163 -6.27 16.01 -3.47
CA ASN A 163 -4.83 16.04 -3.63
C ASN A 163 -4.19 14.80 -2.96
N PRO A 164 -3.62 13.85 -3.73
CA PRO A 164 -2.98 12.69 -3.16
C PRO A 164 -1.58 12.99 -2.59
N LEU A 165 -0.98 14.10 -3.05
CA LEU A 165 0.35 14.53 -2.61
C LEU A 165 0.18 15.47 -1.40
N GLY A 166 0.50 15.01 -0.22
CA GLY A 166 0.43 15.82 0.98
C GLY A 166 -0.48 15.26 2.06
N ASN A 167 -0.53 13.95 2.16
CA ASN A 167 -1.18 13.28 3.30
C ASN A 167 -0.53 13.67 4.64
N PHE A 168 0.62 14.32 4.60
CA PHE A 168 1.35 14.79 5.77
C PHE A 168 1.77 16.24 5.57
N ASN A 169 1.65 17.02 6.62
CA ASN A 169 2.24 18.36 6.72
C ASN A 169 3.77 18.23 6.83
N THR A 170 4.47 19.34 6.72
CA THR A 170 5.94 19.39 6.87
C THR A 170 6.42 18.94 8.25
N ASP A 171 5.56 19.02 9.28
CA ASP A 171 5.78 18.51 10.63
C ASP A 171 5.40 17.03 10.78
N GLY A 172 4.96 16.37 9.67
CA GLY A 172 4.56 14.97 9.61
C GLY A 172 3.18 14.66 10.17
N SER A 173 2.41 15.66 10.63
CA SER A 173 1.00 15.47 10.97
C SER A 173 0.18 15.13 9.72
N ILE A 174 -0.96 14.47 9.91
CA ILE A 174 -1.85 14.18 8.78
C ILE A 174 -2.40 15.51 8.25
N ASN A 175 -2.17 15.75 6.96
CA ASN A 175 -2.85 16.84 6.28
C ASN A 175 -4.31 16.42 6.05
N GLU A 176 -5.21 16.91 6.89
CA GLU A 176 -6.64 16.60 6.81
C GLU A 176 -7.23 16.98 5.46
N GLN A 177 -6.76 18.05 4.84
CA GLN A 177 -7.22 18.48 3.51
C GLN A 177 -6.84 17.49 2.42
N ALA A 178 -5.68 16.85 2.52
CA ALA A 178 -5.25 15.83 1.57
C ALA A 178 -5.89 14.46 1.88
N ALA A 179 -6.08 14.16 3.16
CA ALA A 179 -6.69 12.90 3.60
C ALA A 179 -8.25 12.95 3.64
N ARG A 180 -8.87 14.09 3.35
CA ARG A 180 -10.31 14.35 3.50
C ARG A 180 -11.21 13.35 2.78
N ILE A 181 -10.72 12.69 1.73
CA ILE A 181 -11.45 11.63 1.04
C ILE A 181 -11.87 10.50 2.00
N LYS A 182 -11.09 10.27 3.08
CA LYS A 182 -11.25 9.20 4.05
C LYS A 182 -12.03 9.62 5.29
N PHE A 183 -12.60 10.84 5.29
CA PHE A 183 -13.31 11.39 6.45
C PHE A 183 -14.65 11.99 6.04
N THR A 184 -15.73 11.44 6.58
CA THR A 184 -17.10 11.88 6.29
C THR A 184 -17.32 13.34 6.70
N ASN A 185 -16.77 13.75 7.85
CA ASN A 185 -16.87 15.13 8.35
C ASN A 185 -16.15 16.16 7.47
N LEU A 186 -15.26 15.71 6.56
CA LEU A 186 -14.52 16.57 5.62
C LEU A 186 -15.05 16.45 4.17
N GLY A 187 -16.21 15.82 3.98
CA GLY A 187 -16.85 15.63 2.67
C GLY A 187 -16.38 14.40 1.89
N GLY A 188 -15.67 13.49 2.55
CA GLY A 188 -15.32 12.18 2.04
C GLY A 188 -16.23 11.08 2.58
N ILE A 189 -15.67 9.91 2.83
CA ILE A 189 -16.34 8.78 3.47
C ILE A 189 -15.37 8.01 4.37
N ASP A 190 -15.79 7.69 5.58
CA ASP A 190 -14.99 6.92 6.53
C ASP A 190 -14.78 5.48 6.05
N ALA A 191 -13.64 4.91 6.45
CA ALA A 191 -13.36 3.50 6.19
C ALA A 191 -14.38 2.60 6.91
N TRP A 192 -14.77 1.51 6.28
CA TRP A 192 -15.33 0.39 7.00
C TRP A 192 -14.26 -0.26 7.89
N PRO A 193 -14.65 -1.02 8.96
CA PRO A 193 -13.71 -1.63 9.88
C PRO A 193 -12.57 -2.37 9.17
N THR A 194 -11.35 -1.88 9.34
CA THR A 194 -10.19 -2.34 8.56
C THR A 194 -9.71 -3.74 8.95
N GLU A 195 -10.18 -4.26 10.08
CA GLU A 195 -9.97 -5.64 10.50
C GLU A 195 -10.82 -6.66 9.73
N ARG A 196 -11.83 -6.18 8.98
CA ARG A 196 -12.76 -7.04 8.22
C ARG A 196 -12.82 -6.71 6.73
N TYR A 197 -12.43 -5.50 6.33
CA TYR A 197 -12.60 -5.03 4.96
C TYR A 197 -11.34 -4.35 4.44
N LEU A 198 -10.96 -4.66 3.22
CA LEU A 198 -10.06 -3.83 2.42
C LEU A 198 -10.87 -2.67 1.86
N ASN A 199 -10.51 -1.44 2.22
CA ASN A 199 -11.18 -0.23 1.76
C ASN A 199 -10.41 0.38 0.57
N ILE A 200 -11.11 0.61 -0.54
CA ILE A 200 -10.58 1.25 -1.75
C ILE A 200 -11.39 2.51 -2.03
N TRP A 201 -10.73 3.67 -2.12
CA TRP A 201 -11.38 4.92 -2.50
C TRP A 201 -11.12 5.23 -3.97
N VAL A 202 -12.18 5.56 -4.70
CA VAL A 202 -12.15 5.99 -6.08
C VAL A 202 -12.59 7.45 -6.15
N CYS A 203 -11.73 8.32 -6.65
CA CYS A 203 -11.98 9.75 -6.76
C CYS A 203 -11.17 10.38 -7.88
N ASP A 204 -11.47 11.63 -8.23
CA ASP A 204 -10.62 12.43 -9.10
C ASP A 204 -9.46 13.02 -8.28
N MET A 205 -8.23 12.68 -8.64
CA MET A 205 -7.02 13.15 -7.97
C MET A 205 -6.45 14.38 -8.68
N ALA A 206 -6.29 15.48 -7.92
CA ALA A 206 -5.73 16.72 -8.41
C ALA A 206 -4.22 16.59 -8.70
N GLY A 207 -3.77 17.29 -9.72
CA GLY A 207 -2.37 17.73 -9.84
C GLY A 207 -1.41 16.78 -10.56
N GLN A 208 -1.89 15.71 -11.17
CA GLN A 208 -1.04 14.92 -12.06
C GLN A 208 -1.69 14.79 -13.44
N GLY A 209 -1.36 15.73 -14.32
CA GLY A 209 -1.76 15.70 -15.73
C GLY A 209 -1.11 14.56 -16.53
N LYS A 210 -0.82 13.43 -15.90
CA LYS A 210 -0.40 12.21 -16.57
C LYS A 210 -1.17 11.05 -15.98
N ARG A 211 -2.10 10.56 -16.77
CA ARG A 211 -2.59 9.20 -16.60
C ARG A 211 -1.39 8.26 -16.80
N ILE A 212 -1.18 7.38 -15.85
CA ILE A 212 -0.29 6.23 -16.02
C ILE A 212 -1.01 5.28 -16.96
#